data_263a19a7c41076bd17a4878b0fc42b17
#
_entry.id   263a19a7c41076bd17a4878b0fc42b17
#
_cell.length_a   1.000
_cell.length_b   1.000
_cell.length_c   1.000
_cell.angle_alpha   90.00
_cell.angle_beta   90.00
_cell.angle_gamma   90.00
#
_symmetry.space_group_name_H-M   'P 1'
#
loop_
_entity.id
_entity.type
_entity.pdbx_description
1 polymer ?
#
loop_
_entity_poly.entity_id
_entity_poly.type
_entity_poly.pdbx_seq_one_letter_code
_entity_poly.pdbx_strand_id
1 'polypeptide(L)'
;KLGEPKEDRRPEPTRIKTRFAGTLRDTTHQNEALAAALKAGHGVLSLPCGFGKTTVSLAIACKLGYRTMIVVHKQFLADQWRERIHQFCPGATIGIVQQDKKEVNCDFVIAMLQSLSLKEYSFSDFESVGTLIVDEAHHICAKVFSQSLFKMCPKHIFGLSATPERKDGLTKVLHWFMGPTFFAVERKNQEQVEVFPVTYECFNYRNPPPSMRNGKISMPNMITELVEDR
;
A
#
# COMPACT_ATOMS: atom_id res chain seq x y z
N LYS A 1 -29.98 12.65 2.54
CA LYS A 1 -29.35 12.10 1.33
C LYS A 1 -28.70 13.27 0.61
N LEU A 2 -27.38 13.31 0.51
CA LEU A 2 -26.68 14.20 -0.41
C LEU A 2 -27.04 13.69 -1.82
N GLY A 3 -27.60 14.57 -2.65
CA GLY A 3 -27.90 14.22 -4.04
C GLY A 3 -26.61 13.95 -4.81
N GLU A 4 -26.70 13.25 -5.94
CA GLU A 4 -25.57 13.07 -6.82
C GLU A 4 -25.05 14.45 -7.29
N PRO A 5 -23.71 14.65 -7.35
CA PRO A 5 -23.17 15.89 -7.86
C PRO A 5 -23.62 16.07 -9.32
N LYS A 6 -24.17 17.25 -9.63
CA LYS A 6 -24.65 17.58 -10.98
C LYS A 6 -23.54 17.70 -12.02
N GLU A 7 -22.30 17.83 -11.57
CA GLU A 7 -21.14 18.05 -12.44
C GLU A 7 -19.87 17.55 -11.72
N ASP A 8 -19.05 16.76 -12.41
CA ASP A 8 -17.71 16.36 -11.94
C ASP A 8 -16.72 17.46 -12.31
N ARG A 9 -16.30 18.25 -11.31
CA ARG A 9 -15.35 19.35 -11.45
C ARG A 9 -13.90 18.93 -11.18
N ARG A 10 -13.64 17.64 -11.01
CA ARG A 10 -12.27 17.17 -10.85
C ARG A 10 -11.47 17.45 -12.13
N PRO A 11 -10.20 17.86 -12.04
CA PRO A 11 -9.35 18.01 -13.20
C PRO A 11 -9.20 16.67 -13.93
N GLU A 12 -9.06 16.73 -15.26
CA GLU A 12 -8.83 15.53 -16.05
C GLU A 12 -7.41 15.00 -15.78
N PRO A 13 -7.26 13.81 -15.20
CA PRO A 13 -5.95 13.29 -14.85
C PRO A 13 -5.18 12.83 -16.08
N THR A 14 -3.86 12.75 -15.94
CA THR A 14 -2.99 12.33 -17.04
C THR A 14 -3.19 10.87 -17.38
N ARG A 15 -3.41 10.59 -18.67
CA ARG A 15 -3.44 9.24 -19.23
C ARG A 15 -2.04 8.67 -19.41
N ILE A 16 -1.87 7.39 -19.16
CA ILE A 16 -0.63 6.64 -19.40
C ILE A 16 -0.88 5.53 -20.44
N LYS A 17 0.16 5.17 -21.18
CA LYS A 17 0.11 4.09 -22.17
C LYS A 17 0.74 2.79 -21.68
N THR A 18 1.14 2.75 -20.43
CA THR A 18 1.78 1.60 -19.81
C THR A 18 0.86 0.37 -19.83
N ARG A 19 1.42 -0.78 -20.18
CA ARG A 19 0.70 -2.05 -20.26
C ARG A 19 1.20 -2.99 -19.19
N PHE A 20 0.28 -3.76 -18.64
CA PHE A 20 0.61 -4.87 -17.74
C PHE A 20 1.08 -6.08 -18.57
N ALA A 21 2.31 -6.54 -18.33
CA ALA A 21 2.93 -7.67 -19.03
C ALA A 21 2.95 -8.97 -18.20
N GLY A 22 2.36 -8.95 -16.99
CA GLY A 22 2.27 -10.14 -16.14
C GLY A 22 1.08 -11.03 -16.49
N THR A 23 1.07 -12.22 -15.89
CA THR A 23 -0.08 -13.13 -15.93
C THR A 23 -0.77 -13.15 -14.57
N LEU A 24 -2.09 -12.97 -14.56
CA LEU A 24 -2.90 -13.12 -13.36
C LEU A 24 -3.25 -14.59 -13.13
N ARG A 25 -3.23 -15.02 -11.87
CA ARG A 25 -3.47 -16.41 -11.47
C ARG A 25 -4.92 -16.59 -11.02
N ASP A 26 -5.62 -17.55 -11.61
CA ASP A 26 -7.00 -17.88 -11.24
C ASP A 26 -7.07 -18.57 -9.87
N THR A 27 -6.06 -19.38 -9.54
CA THR A 27 -5.96 -20.06 -8.24
C THR A 27 -5.96 -19.13 -7.03
N THR A 28 -5.64 -17.85 -7.24
CA THR A 28 -5.64 -16.80 -6.21
C THR A 28 -6.68 -15.72 -6.49
N HIS A 29 -7.69 -16.00 -7.30
CA HIS A 29 -8.80 -15.10 -7.63
C HIS A 29 -8.39 -13.72 -8.19
N GLN A 30 -7.23 -13.64 -8.84
CA GLN A 30 -6.69 -12.36 -9.31
C GLN A 30 -7.51 -11.77 -10.47
N ASN A 31 -8.01 -12.61 -11.38
CA ASN A 31 -8.87 -12.16 -12.49
C ASN A 31 -10.22 -11.65 -11.99
N GLU A 32 -10.82 -12.35 -11.03
CA GLU A 32 -12.06 -11.93 -10.38
C GLU A 32 -11.90 -10.59 -9.64
N ALA A 33 -10.79 -10.44 -8.90
CA ALA A 33 -10.45 -9.22 -8.20
C ALA A 33 -10.26 -8.02 -9.15
N LEU A 34 -9.58 -8.24 -10.29
CA LEU A 34 -9.44 -7.22 -11.33
C LEU A 34 -10.81 -6.81 -11.88
N ALA A 35 -11.65 -7.77 -12.26
CA ALA A 35 -12.99 -7.49 -12.79
C ALA A 35 -13.85 -6.72 -11.79
N ALA A 36 -13.84 -7.13 -10.52
CA ALA A 36 -14.55 -6.46 -9.44
C ALA A 36 -14.06 -5.02 -9.22
N ALA A 37 -12.74 -4.80 -9.26
CA ALA A 37 -12.14 -3.46 -9.11
C ALA A 37 -12.56 -2.51 -10.23
N LEU A 38 -12.53 -2.97 -11.47
CA LEU A 38 -12.93 -2.16 -12.64
C LEU A 38 -14.41 -1.81 -12.61
N LYS A 39 -15.25 -2.72 -12.09
CA LYS A 39 -16.69 -2.47 -11.91
C LYS A 39 -16.97 -1.50 -10.76
N ALA A 40 -16.26 -1.64 -9.64
CA ALA A 40 -16.46 -0.79 -8.47
C ALA A 40 -15.89 0.62 -8.65
N GLY A 41 -14.76 0.76 -9.34
CA GLY A 41 -14.06 2.03 -9.55
C GLY A 41 -13.32 2.57 -8.32
N HIS A 42 -13.71 2.17 -7.12
CA HIS A 42 -13.09 2.54 -5.84
C HIS A 42 -13.44 1.53 -4.75
N GLY A 43 -12.69 1.53 -3.66
CA GLY A 43 -12.98 0.68 -2.50
C GLY A 43 -11.76 -0.08 -1.99
N VAL A 44 -12.01 -1.07 -1.13
CA VAL A 44 -10.97 -1.89 -0.50
C VAL A 44 -10.92 -3.26 -1.16
N LEU A 45 -9.70 -3.68 -1.54
CA LEU A 45 -9.36 -5.01 -1.99
C LEU A 45 -8.75 -5.79 -0.83
N SER A 46 -9.45 -6.81 -0.38
CA SER A 46 -8.98 -7.69 0.69
C SER A 46 -8.51 -9.02 0.14
N LEU A 47 -7.21 -9.23 0.10
CA LEU A 47 -6.60 -10.48 -0.30
C LEU A 47 -5.57 -10.92 0.75
N PRO A 48 -5.51 -12.21 1.11
CA PRO A 48 -4.48 -12.75 2.00
C PRO A 48 -3.06 -12.44 1.53
N CYS A 49 -2.09 -12.52 2.44
CA CYS A 49 -0.68 -12.47 2.07
C CYS A 49 -0.34 -13.58 1.08
N GLY A 50 0.48 -13.27 0.06
CA GLY A 50 0.85 -14.23 -0.99
C GLY A 50 -0.13 -14.35 -2.17
N PHE A 51 -1.35 -13.80 -2.07
CA PHE A 51 -2.35 -13.83 -3.15
C PHE A 51 -2.08 -12.81 -4.28
N GLY A 52 -1.02 -12.02 -4.16
CA GLY A 52 -0.55 -11.14 -5.22
C GLY A 52 -1.29 -9.81 -5.31
N LYS A 53 -1.63 -9.18 -4.18
CA LYS A 53 -2.22 -7.83 -4.11
C LYS A 53 -1.52 -6.84 -5.05
N THR A 54 -0.19 -6.79 -5.00
CA THR A 54 0.63 -5.90 -5.83
C THR A 54 0.43 -6.14 -7.32
N THR A 55 0.42 -7.42 -7.74
CA THR A 55 0.25 -7.82 -9.15
C THR A 55 -1.13 -7.41 -9.68
N VAL A 56 -2.19 -7.70 -8.91
CA VAL A 56 -3.57 -7.29 -9.27
C VAL A 56 -3.68 -5.76 -9.34
N SER A 57 -3.09 -5.05 -8.39
CA SER A 57 -3.15 -3.59 -8.36
C SER A 57 -2.45 -2.94 -9.56
N LEU A 58 -1.32 -3.49 -10.01
CA LEU A 58 -0.66 -3.03 -11.23
C LEU A 58 -1.52 -3.31 -12.48
N ALA A 59 -2.17 -4.48 -12.53
CA ALA A 59 -3.10 -4.79 -13.60
C ALA A 59 -4.30 -3.83 -13.62
N ILE A 60 -4.87 -3.49 -12.45
CA ILE A 60 -5.94 -2.49 -12.31
C ILE A 60 -5.45 -1.13 -12.83
N ALA A 61 -4.30 -0.64 -12.37
CA ALA A 61 -3.73 0.64 -12.77
C ALA A 61 -3.53 0.74 -14.29
N CYS A 62 -2.93 -0.27 -14.90
CA CYS A 62 -2.72 -0.33 -16.34
C CYS A 62 -4.04 -0.39 -17.14
N LYS A 63 -5.06 -1.09 -16.64
CA LYS A 63 -6.37 -1.16 -17.29
C LYS A 63 -7.13 0.16 -17.21
N LEU A 64 -7.04 0.88 -16.09
CA LEU A 64 -7.62 2.22 -15.94
C LEU A 64 -6.88 3.24 -16.80
N GLY A 65 -5.58 3.07 -17.01
CA GLY A 65 -4.76 3.88 -17.91
C GLY A 65 -4.56 5.32 -17.45
N TYR A 66 -4.54 5.57 -16.14
CA TYR A 66 -4.22 6.86 -15.55
C TYR A 66 -2.90 6.83 -14.80
N ARG A 67 -2.24 7.98 -14.70
CA ARG A 67 -1.12 8.16 -13.78
C ARG A 67 -1.53 7.66 -12.39
N THR A 68 -0.72 6.78 -11.84
CA THR A 68 -1.07 6.07 -10.59
C THR A 68 -0.10 6.45 -9.49
N MET A 69 -0.64 6.91 -8.35
CA MET A 69 0.14 7.07 -7.13
C MET A 69 -0.07 5.88 -6.22
N ILE A 70 1.03 5.36 -5.69
CA ILE A 70 1.06 4.24 -4.75
C ILE A 70 1.60 4.76 -3.42
N VAL A 71 0.74 4.74 -2.39
CA VAL A 71 1.11 5.22 -1.06
C VAL A 71 1.53 4.05 -0.20
N VAL A 72 2.73 4.15 0.36
CA VAL A 72 3.34 3.15 1.24
C VAL A 72 3.81 3.79 2.54
N HIS A 73 3.90 3.02 3.62
CA HIS A 73 4.29 3.54 4.94
C HIS A 73 5.71 3.14 5.38
N LYS A 74 6.39 2.26 4.61
CA LYS A 74 7.75 1.79 4.90
C LYS A 74 8.60 1.76 3.63
N GLN A 75 9.90 2.03 3.79
CA GLN A 75 10.85 2.09 2.67
C GLN A 75 10.92 0.78 1.90
N PHE A 76 11.01 -0.36 2.59
CA PHE A 76 11.11 -1.66 1.92
C PHE A 76 9.90 -1.96 1.02
N LEU A 77 8.69 -1.44 1.36
CA LEU A 77 7.52 -1.54 0.49
C LEU A 77 7.69 -0.70 -0.77
N ALA A 78 8.28 0.51 -0.65
CA ALA A 78 8.56 1.34 -1.82
C ALA A 78 9.52 0.64 -2.79
N ASP A 79 10.56 0.00 -2.27
CA ASP A 79 11.54 -0.74 -3.05
C ASP A 79 10.88 -1.97 -3.71
N GLN A 80 10.06 -2.70 -2.97
CA GLN A 80 9.28 -3.83 -3.50
C GLN A 80 8.32 -3.40 -4.62
N TRP A 81 7.61 -2.28 -4.45
CA TRP A 81 6.72 -1.75 -5.49
C TRP A 81 7.50 -1.37 -6.74
N ARG A 82 8.67 -0.73 -6.59
CA ARG A 82 9.55 -0.38 -7.73
C ARG A 82 9.96 -1.62 -8.51
N GLU A 83 10.44 -2.67 -7.84
CA GLU A 83 10.79 -3.95 -8.47
C GLU A 83 9.61 -4.56 -9.23
N ARG A 84 8.42 -4.58 -8.62
CA ARG A 84 7.23 -5.13 -9.24
C ARG A 84 6.74 -4.32 -10.44
N ILE A 85 6.86 -2.99 -10.40
CA ILE A 85 6.54 -2.15 -11.55
C ILE A 85 7.52 -2.46 -12.70
N HIS A 86 8.81 -2.54 -12.45
CA HIS A 86 9.79 -2.93 -13.48
C HIS A 86 9.50 -4.31 -14.06
N GLN A 87 9.12 -5.27 -13.22
CA GLN A 87 8.81 -6.64 -13.64
C GLN A 87 7.54 -6.73 -14.50
N PHE A 88 6.46 -6.07 -14.09
CA PHE A 88 5.14 -6.26 -14.69
C PHE A 88 4.69 -5.12 -15.61
N CYS A 89 5.38 -4.00 -15.61
CA CYS A 89 5.07 -2.83 -16.43
C CYS A 89 6.33 -2.34 -17.14
N PRO A 90 6.90 -3.13 -18.07
CA PRO A 90 8.15 -2.79 -18.73
C PRO A 90 8.02 -1.45 -19.47
N GLY A 91 9.04 -0.60 -19.32
CA GLY A 91 9.07 0.74 -19.93
C GLY A 91 8.28 1.81 -19.17
N ALA A 92 7.62 1.47 -18.07
CA ALA A 92 6.96 2.45 -17.23
C ALA A 92 7.96 3.38 -16.52
N THR A 93 7.64 4.67 -16.49
CA THR A 93 8.40 5.65 -15.71
C THR A 93 7.96 5.62 -14.25
N ILE A 94 8.92 5.67 -13.31
CA ILE A 94 8.65 5.62 -11.88
C ILE A 94 9.26 6.86 -11.21
N GLY A 95 8.41 7.61 -10.51
CA GLY A 95 8.82 8.73 -9.68
C GLY A 95 8.63 8.44 -8.19
N ILE A 96 9.20 9.29 -7.35
CA ILE A 96 9.11 9.17 -5.90
C ILE A 96 8.70 10.49 -5.26
N VAL A 97 7.82 10.39 -4.24
CA VAL A 97 7.48 11.49 -3.33
C VAL A 97 7.94 11.09 -1.93
N GLN A 98 9.13 11.54 -1.58
CA GLN A 98 9.78 11.21 -0.32
C GLN A 98 10.72 12.35 0.11
N GLN A 99 10.61 12.78 1.37
CA GLN A 99 11.40 13.90 1.89
C GLN A 99 11.32 15.11 0.93
N ASP A 100 12.44 15.56 0.36
CA ASP A 100 12.49 16.71 -0.54
C ASP A 100 12.28 16.36 -2.02
N LYS A 101 12.20 15.07 -2.33
CA LYS A 101 11.93 14.60 -3.70
C LYS A 101 10.44 14.63 -3.99
N LYS A 102 10.08 15.25 -5.10
CA LYS A 102 8.71 15.33 -5.63
C LYS A 102 8.71 15.06 -7.15
N GLU A 103 8.76 13.80 -7.52
CA GLU A 103 8.80 13.33 -8.90
C GLU A 103 7.42 12.80 -9.30
N VAL A 104 6.51 13.68 -9.69
CA VAL A 104 5.10 13.33 -9.98
C VAL A 104 4.81 13.13 -11.48
N ASN A 105 5.73 13.51 -12.37
CA ASN A 105 5.52 13.44 -13.82
C ASN A 105 5.96 12.09 -14.41
N CYS A 106 5.52 10.99 -13.78
CA CYS A 106 5.81 9.62 -14.14
C CYS A 106 4.54 8.80 -14.27
N ASP A 107 4.59 7.63 -14.89
CA ASP A 107 3.43 6.75 -15.01
C ASP A 107 2.98 6.24 -13.64
N PHE A 108 3.95 5.83 -12.83
CA PHE A 108 3.77 5.45 -11.44
C PHE A 108 4.54 6.38 -10.52
N VAL A 109 3.92 6.79 -9.43
CA VAL A 109 4.53 7.62 -8.39
C VAL A 109 4.44 6.88 -7.06
N ILE A 110 5.57 6.49 -6.49
CA ILE A 110 5.61 5.87 -5.17
C ILE A 110 5.77 6.97 -4.12
N ALA A 111 4.78 7.09 -3.24
CA ALA A 111 4.74 8.16 -2.25
C ALA A 111 4.82 7.61 -0.82
N MET A 112 5.74 8.17 -0.04
CA MET A 112 5.82 7.85 1.38
C MET A 112 4.72 8.58 2.15
N LEU A 113 3.92 7.81 2.89
CA LEU A 113 2.80 8.34 3.67
C LEU A 113 3.21 9.46 4.62
N GLN A 114 4.36 9.32 5.29
CA GLN A 114 4.90 10.33 6.18
C GLN A 114 5.20 11.65 5.45
N SER A 115 5.76 11.57 4.24
CA SER A 115 6.03 12.76 3.44
C SER A 115 4.73 13.46 3.03
N LEU A 116 3.71 12.69 2.62
CA LEU A 116 2.40 13.26 2.28
C LEU A 116 1.70 13.90 3.47
N SER A 117 1.86 13.37 4.69
CA SER A 117 1.18 13.89 5.88
C SER A 117 1.89 15.08 6.51
N LEU A 118 3.23 15.12 6.48
CA LEU A 118 4.03 16.11 7.21
C LEU A 118 4.39 17.34 6.37
N LYS A 119 4.47 17.18 5.03
CA LYS A 119 4.81 18.29 4.15
C LYS A 119 3.57 18.99 3.60
N GLU A 120 3.73 20.26 3.36
CA GLU A 120 2.72 21.04 2.66
C GLU A 120 2.83 20.80 1.15
N TYR A 121 1.80 20.17 0.60
CA TYR A 121 1.59 20.02 -0.82
C TYR A 121 0.29 20.73 -1.20
N SER A 122 0.29 21.37 -2.35
CA SER A 122 -0.92 21.94 -2.93
C SER A 122 -1.69 20.87 -3.71
N PHE A 123 -2.96 21.13 -3.94
CA PHE A 123 -3.79 20.26 -4.80
C PHE A 123 -3.20 20.12 -6.22
N SER A 124 -2.66 21.20 -6.77
CA SER A 124 -2.05 21.22 -8.11
C SER A 124 -0.83 20.30 -8.22
N ASP A 125 -0.17 19.97 -7.11
CA ASP A 125 0.96 19.02 -7.13
C ASP A 125 0.55 17.62 -7.57
N PHE A 126 -0.72 17.25 -7.34
CA PHE A 126 -1.23 15.89 -7.57
C PHE A 126 -2.45 15.84 -8.50
N GLU A 127 -2.85 16.92 -9.13
CA GLU A 127 -4.02 16.98 -10.02
C GLU A 127 -3.95 16.03 -11.21
N SER A 128 -2.71 15.70 -11.63
CA SER A 128 -2.45 14.76 -12.72
C SER A 128 -2.66 13.29 -12.35
N VAL A 129 -2.80 12.98 -11.05
CA VAL A 129 -2.98 11.61 -10.54
C VAL A 129 -4.44 11.20 -10.67
N GLY A 130 -4.70 10.16 -11.48
CA GLY A 130 -6.06 9.66 -11.68
C GLY A 130 -6.38 8.39 -10.89
N THR A 131 -5.36 7.62 -10.50
CA THR A 131 -5.53 6.42 -9.67
C THR A 131 -4.65 6.52 -8.42
N LEU A 132 -5.25 6.28 -7.27
CA LEU A 132 -4.56 6.19 -5.98
C LEU A 132 -4.67 4.76 -5.45
N ILE A 133 -3.54 4.16 -5.14
CA ILE A 133 -3.44 2.85 -4.48
C ILE A 133 -2.80 3.07 -3.12
N VAL A 134 -3.44 2.60 -2.06
CA VAL A 134 -2.92 2.70 -0.69
C VAL A 134 -2.60 1.31 -0.19
N ASP A 135 -1.32 1.03 -0.04
CA ASP A 135 -0.87 -0.28 0.41
C ASP A 135 -0.94 -0.40 1.93
N GLU A 136 -1.33 -1.60 2.40
CA GLU A 136 -1.56 -1.91 3.82
C GLU A 136 -2.43 -0.84 4.51
N ALA A 137 -3.53 -0.49 3.85
CA ALA A 137 -4.43 0.59 4.24
C ALA A 137 -4.93 0.50 5.69
N HIS A 138 -4.99 -0.71 6.23
CA HIS A 138 -5.39 -0.96 7.63
C HIS A 138 -4.38 -0.44 8.67
N HIS A 139 -3.12 -0.15 8.31
CA HIS A 139 -2.13 0.41 9.21
C HIS A 139 -2.22 1.93 9.37
N ILE A 140 -2.99 2.61 8.52
CA ILE A 140 -3.02 4.06 8.49
C ILE A 140 -4.09 4.58 9.46
N CYS A 141 -3.70 5.46 10.37
CA CYS A 141 -4.65 6.10 11.28
C CYS A 141 -5.45 7.21 10.58
N ALA A 142 -6.66 7.48 11.07
CA ALA A 142 -7.59 8.45 10.49
C ALA A 142 -6.98 9.84 10.28
N LYS A 143 -6.18 10.33 11.24
CA LYS A 143 -5.52 11.64 11.16
C LYS A 143 -4.56 11.72 9.99
N VAL A 144 -3.72 10.70 9.80
CA VAL A 144 -2.75 10.65 8.71
C VAL A 144 -3.45 10.52 7.36
N PHE A 145 -4.54 9.75 7.28
CA PHE A 145 -5.39 9.67 6.10
C PHE A 145 -5.93 11.03 5.68
N SER A 146 -6.55 11.76 6.61
CA SER A 146 -7.12 13.07 6.30
C SER A 146 -6.06 14.06 5.86
N GLN A 147 -4.91 14.09 6.52
CA GLN A 147 -3.82 15.00 6.18
C GLN A 147 -3.20 14.70 4.81
N SER A 148 -3.19 13.45 4.38
CA SER A 148 -2.56 13.04 3.11
C SER A 148 -3.54 13.07 1.93
N LEU A 149 -4.73 12.51 2.10
CA LEU A 149 -5.64 12.25 0.98
C LEU A 149 -6.44 13.48 0.56
N PHE A 150 -6.71 14.44 1.45
CA PHE A 150 -7.39 15.68 1.06
C PHE A 150 -6.56 16.60 0.13
N LYS A 151 -5.28 16.29 -0.05
CA LYS A 151 -4.40 17.00 -0.99
C LYS A 151 -4.56 16.54 -2.44
N MET A 152 -5.39 15.52 -2.70
CA MET A 152 -5.56 14.95 -4.03
C MET A 152 -7.02 14.55 -4.27
N CYS A 153 -7.41 14.49 -5.55
CA CYS A 153 -8.76 14.16 -5.95
C CYS A 153 -8.78 13.17 -7.13
N PRO A 154 -8.21 11.96 -6.94
CA PRO A 154 -8.14 10.96 -8.00
C PRO A 154 -9.53 10.47 -8.41
N LYS A 155 -9.66 9.98 -9.65
CA LYS A 155 -10.89 9.34 -10.13
C LYS A 155 -11.15 7.99 -9.46
N HIS A 156 -10.06 7.28 -9.17
CA HIS A 156 -10.10 5.92 -8.61
C HIS A 156 -9.24 5.84 -7.36
N ILE A 157 -9.77 5.26 -6.30
CA ILE A 157 -9.07 5.05 -5.03
C ILE A 157 -9.21 3.59 -4.62
N PHE A 158 -8.10 2.89 -4.42
CA PHE A 158 -8.06 1.51 -3.98
C PHE A 158 -7.21 1.35 -2.73
N GLY A 159 -7.79 0.80 -1.67
CA GLY A 159 -7.08 0.36 -0.49
C GLY A 159 -6.75 -1.12 -0.57
N LEU A 160 -5.52 -1.51 -0.28
CA LEU A 160 -5.10 -2.90 -0.22
C LEU A 160 -4.96 -3.32 1.24
N SER A 161 -5.54 -4.46 1.60
CA SER A 161 -5.45 -5.00 2.95
C SER A 161 -5.44 -6.52 2.93
N ALA A 162 -4.72 -7.13 3.87
CA ALA A 162 -4.87 -8.54 4.16
C ALA A 162 -5.97 -8.80 5.20
N THR A 163 -6.27 -7.79 6.01
CA THR A 163 -7.26 -7.83 7.09
C THR A 163 -8.07 -6.53 7.05
N PRO A 164 -9.20 -6.50 6.32
CA PRO A 164 -10.00 -5.29 6.18
C PRO A 164 -10.70 -4.90 7.48
N GLU A 165 -10.96 -5.85 8.34
CA GLU A 165 -11.58 -5.61 9.64
C GLU A 165 -10.52 -5.27 10.69
N ARG A 166 -10.64 -4.09 11.26
CA ARG A 166 -9.79 -3.59 12.33
C ARG A 166 -10.48 -3.82 13.66
N LYS A 167 -9.75 -4.39 14.63
CA LYS A 167 -10.24 -4.62 15.99
C LYS A 167 -10.54 -3.32 16.76
N ASP A 168 -9.95 -2.20 16.31
CA ASP A 168 -10.13 -0.87 16.93
C ASP A 168 -11.35 -0.08 16.39
N GLY A 169 -12.17 -0.70 15.54
CA GLY A 169 -13.37 -0.08 14.97
C GLY A 169 -13.12 0.98 13.88
N LEU A 170 -11.86 1.24 13.52
CA LEU A 170 -11.50 2.23 12.49
C LEU A 170 -11.74 1.75 11.04
N THR A 171 -12.28 0.55 10.84
CA THR A 171 -12.71 0.05 9.53
C THR A 171 -13.69 1.02 8.85
N LYS A 172 -14.59 1.64 9.62
CA LYS A 172 -15.53 2.65 9.10
C LYS A 172 -14.81 3.86 8.51
N VAL A 173 -13.72 4.30 9.14
CA VAL A 173 -12.92 5.42 8.65
C VAL A 173 -12.26 5.07 7.33
N LEU A 174 -11.70 3.87 7.21
CA LEU A 174 -11.16 3.37 5.95
C LEU A 174 -12.21 3.41 4.83
N HIS A 175 -13.42 2.94 5.13
CA HIS A 175 -14.53 2.95 4.17
C HIS A 175 -15.03 4.36 3.81
N TRP A 176 -14.92 5.35 4.71
CA TRP A 176 -15.26 6.74 4.38
C TRP A 176 -14.30 7.36 3.36
N PHE A 177 -13.02 7.00 3.41
CA PHE A 177 -12.01 7.54 2.50
C PHE A 177 -11.93 6.78 1.18
N MET A 178 -12.10 5.46 1.20
CA MET A 178 -11.85 4.60 0.05
C MET A 178 -13.10 3.96 -0.54
N GLY A 179 -14.19 3.93 0.20
CA GLY A 179 -15.38 3.16 -0.14
C GLY A 179 -15.39 1.77 0.50
N PRO A 180 -16.45 0.99 0.28
CA PRO A 180 -16.62 -0.33 0.88
C PRO A 180 -15.61 -1.34 0.32
N THR A 181 -15.48 -2.47 1.00
CA THR A 181 -14.75 -3.62 0.47
C THR A 181 -15.52 -4.19 -0.73
N PHE A 182 -14.93 -4.08 -1.92
CA PHE A 182 -15.57 -4.55 -3.16
C PHE A 182 -15.23 -6.00 -3.50
N PHE A 183 -14.13 -6.51 -2.97
CA PHE A 183 -13.71 -7.89 -3.16
C PHE A 183 -12.89 -8.37 -1.96
N ALA A 184 -13.23 -9.55 -1.45
CA ALA A 184 -12.53 -10.17 -0.34
C ALA A 184 -12.39 -11.67 -0.57
N VAL A 185 -11.23 -12.21 -0.25
CA VAL A 185 -10.97 -13.65 -0.20
C VAL A 185 -10.49 -13.99 1.20
N GLU A 186 -11.16 -14.94 1.84
CA GLU A 186 -10.72 -15.50 3.12
C GLU A 186 -9.85 -16.73 2.88
N ARG A 187 -8.81 -16.89 3.69
CA ARG A 187 -7.97 -18.09 3.65
C ARG A 187 -8.74 -19.24 4.31
N LYS A 188 -9.29 -20.14 3.49
CA LYS A 188 -10.12 -21.27 3.97
C LYS A 188 -9.34 -22.33 4.75
N ASN A 189 -8.04 -22.47 4.51
CA ASN A 189 -7.18 -23.41 5.22
C ASN A 189 -6.08 -22.63 5.93
N GLN A 190 -6.09 -22.64 7.26
CA GLN A 190 -4.87 -22.41 8.01
C GLN A 190 -4.02 -23.67 7.79
N GLU A 191 -2.97 -23.56 6.99
CA GLU A 191 -1.91 -24.55 7.00
C GLU A 191 -1.49 -24.71 8.47
N GLN A 192 -1.41 -25.95 8.94
CA GLN A 192 -0.88 -26.20 10.27
C GLN A 192 0.53 -25.61 10.32
N VAL A 193 0.70 -24.57 11.12
CA VAL A 193 2.01 -23.99 11.38
C VAL A 193 2.61 -24.78 12.52
N GLU A 194 3.60 -25.59 12.22
CA GLU A 194 4.44 -26.21 13.26
C GLU A 194 5.47 -25.19 13.73
N VAL A 195 5.46 -24.89 15.02
CA VAL A 195 6.45 -24.00 15.63
C VAL A 195 7.51 -24.87 16.29
N PHE A 196 8.71 -24.84 15.73
CA PHE A 196 9.88 -25.47 16.33
C PHE A 196 10.63 -24.42 17.16
N PRO A 197 10.55 -24.47 18.50
CA PRO A 197 11.36 -23.59 19.33
C PRO A 197 12.82 -24.02 19.23
N VAL A 198 13.66 -23.13 18.74
CA VAL A 198 15.11 -23.33 18.75
C VAL A 198 15.68 -22.55 19.92
N THR A 199 16.28 -23.27 20.87
CA THR A 199 17.02 -22.64 21.96
C THR A 199 18.43 -22.34 21.48
N TYR A 200 18.78 -21.06 21.45
CA TYR A 200 20.13 -20.60 21.14
C TYR A 200 20.79 -20.13 22.44
N GLU A 201 21.93 -20.73 22.77
CA GLU A 201 22.75 -20.32 23.91
C GLU A 201 23.96 -19.55 23.39
N CYS A 202 24.02 -18.26 23.69
CA CYS A 202 25.13 -17.41 23.35
C CYS A 202 25.77 -16.84 24.63
N PHE A 203 27.09 -16.77 24.66
CA PHE A 203 27.81 -16.31 25.86
C PHE A 203 27.45 -14.86 26.20
N ASN A 204 27.30 -14.02 25.21
CA ASN A 204 26.96 -12.61 25.38
C ASN A 204 25.52 -12.41 25.85
N TYR A 205 24.65 -13.38 25.61
CA TYR A 205 23.24 -13.33 26.00
C TYR A 205 22.95 -13.82 27.41
N ARG A 206 23.90 -14.57 28.04
CA ARG A 206 23.79 -15.05 29.44
C ARG A 206 23.90 -13.92 30.47
N ASN A 207 24.58 -12.83 30.12
CA ASN A 207 24.65 -11.58 30.88
C ASN A 207 24.49 -10.41 29.93
N PRO A 208 23.29 -10.18 29.36
CA PRO A 208 23.14 -9.05 28.48
C PRO A 208 23.34 -7.77 29.29
N PRO A 209 24.28 -6.91 28.91
CA PRO A 209 24.09 -5.52 29.26
C PRO A 209 22.75 -5.17 28.64
N PRO A 210 21.77 -4.67 29.37
CA PRO A 210 20.54 -4.26 28.79
C PRO A 210 20.90 -3.24 27.73
N SER A 211 20.71 -3.55 26.46
CA SER A 211 20.77 -2.57 25.38
C SER A 211 19.56 -1.67 25.55
N MET A 212 19.67 -0.79 26.54
CA MET A 212 18.61 0.08 26.98
C MET A 212 18.70 1.38 26.20
N ARG A 213 17.72 1.68 25.42
CA ARG A 213 17.46 3.03 24.97
C ARG A 213 16.34 3.60 25.82
N ASN A 214 16.65 4.64 26.62
CA ASN A 214 15.71 5.27 27.55
C ASN A 214 15.10 4.33 28.61
N GLY A 215 15.91 3.44 29.19
CA GLY A 215 15.46 2.50 30.23
C GLY A 215 14.54 1.36 29.76
N LYS A 216 14.37 1.19 28.42
CA LYS A 216 13.58 0.10 27.83
C LYS A 216 14.46 -0.84 27.00
N ILE A 217 14.17 -2.11 27.02
CA ILE A 217 14.86 -3.11 26.19
C ILE A 217 14.64 -2.77 24.71
N SER A 218 15.72 -2.66 23.96
CA SER A 218 15.72 -2.41 22.53
C SER A 218 15.79 -3.72 21.74
N MET A 219 14.66 -4.21 21.27
CA MET A 219 14.60 -5.43 20.43
C MET A 219 15.49 -5.35 19.17
N PRO A 220 15.60 -4.22 18.43
CA PRO A 220 16.52 -4.12 17.32
C PRO A 220 17.98 -4.34 17.71
N ASN A 221 18.42 -3.78 18.83
CA ASN A 221 19.80 -3.96 19.29
C ASN A 221 20.06 -5.42 19.71
N MET A 222 19.08 -6.05 20.39
CA MET A 222 19.17 -7.47 20.75
C MET A 222 19.32 -8.35 19.51
N ILE A 223 18.56 -8.08 18.45
CA ILE A 223 18.66 -8.83 17.19
C ILE A 223 20.02 -8.62 16.53
N THR A 224 20.54 -7.40 16.54
CA THR A 224 21.89 -7.09 16.01
C THR A 224 22.96 -7.86 16.76
N GLU A 225 22.92 -7.85 18.09
CA GLU A 225 23.85 -8.60 18.94
C GLU A 225 23.79 -10.11 18.67
N LEU A 226 22.58 -10.68 18.48
CA LEU A 226 22.40 -12.08 18.10
C LEU A 226 22.98 -12.44 16.73
N VAL A 227 22.91 -11.52 15.77
CA VAL A 227 23.42 -11.73 14.40
C VAL A 227 24.94 -11.58 14.34
N GLU A 228 25.50 -10.71 15.16
CA GLU A 228 26.95 -10.43 15.21
C GLU A 228 27.70 -11.45 16.08
N ASP A 229 27.01 -12.21 16.91
CA ASP A 229 27.58 -13.29 17.73
C ASP A 229 27.84 -14.53 16.85
N ARG A 230 28.97 -14.53 16.13
CA ARG A 230 29.46 -15.62 15.29
C ARG A 230 30.69 -16.30 15.87
#